data_c29dcfc0c25ab503eef236f8947265b4
#
_entry.id   c29dcfc0c25ab503eef236f8947265b4
#
_cell.length_a   1.000
_cell.length_b   1.000
_cell.length_c   1.000
_cell.angle_alpha   90.00
_cell.angle_beta   90.00
_cell.angle_gamma   90.00
#
_symmetry.space_group_name_H-M   'P 1'
#
loop_
_entity.id
_entity.type
_entity.pdbx_description
1 polymer ?
#
loop_
_entity_poly.entity_id
_entity_poly.type
_entity_poly.pdbx_seq_one_letter_code
_entity_poly.pdbx_strand_id
1 'polypeptide(L)'
;LAVMLLIGSGIYFSIRTGFIQVTHFGKGIRILAKKKSDEIGISSLAAFFLSSAMRVGPGNILGVTGAIATGGPGALFWMWVSAFFGMATAYTEAVLAQIFKEKKKDEFVGGLPFYGKVLLGNKLWAGVALSLMYIIYAMCCLPAQGFNVVSSIGQMAEIVTGASMGSASYFYYIVSVLLILVTAYIAFGGIRKVTRVTDGLAPVMAVIYVGVVILLILLNLGSVPYFFGAVFGGAFTPQAVFGGIFGTVLVQGVKRGLMSNEAGQGTITMAAGAANTDHPCAQGCVQSIGVFLDTMVICTLTGFVVVIAHVWTGSSAEAWFAMDRLPKFLESAKVLTPGTAMNAAVAFLLTFCFCLFAFTCLVGMISFSEIAANRISSSKKVIYTVRIVGI
;
A
#
# COMPACT_ATOMS: atom_id res chain seq x y z
N LEU A 1 0.08 19.00 -11.50
CA LEU A 1 -1.05 18.62 -12.34
C LEU A 1 -1.68 17.30 -11.87
N ALA A 2 -0.93 16.17 -11.77
CA ALA A 2 -1.48 14.87 -11.38
C ALA A 2 -2.19 14.90 -10.00
N VAL A 3 -1.59 15.54 -9.00
CA VAL A 3 -2.20 15.71 -7.66
C VAL A 3 -3.53 16.45 -7.74
N MET A 4 -3.60 17.53 -8.51
CA MET A 4 -4.84 18.32 -8.69
C MET A 4 -5.93 17.51 -9.39
N LEU A 5 -5.55 16.72 -10.42
CA LEU A 5 -6.49 15.85 -11.13
C LEU A 5 -7.04 14.76 -10.23
N LEU A 6 -6.19 14.11 -9.42
CA LEU A 6 -6.61 13.03 -8.54
C LEU A 6 -7.50 13.52 -7.39
N ILE A 7 -7.16 14.66 -6.77
CA ILE A 7 -8.03 15.25 -5.74
C ILE A 7 -9.33 15.79 -6.36
N GLY A 8 -9.23 16.50 -7.50
CA GLY A 8 -10.41 17.00 -8.22
C GLY A 8 -11.38 15.90 -8.63
N SER A 9 -10.86 14.78 -9.15
CA SER A 9 -11.69 13.61 -9.46
C SER A 9 -12.31 12.99 -8.21
N GLY A 10 -11.57 12.92 -7.10
CA GLY A 10 -12.07 12.43 -5.82
C GLY A 10 -13.22 13.30 -5.26
N ILE A 11 -13.08 14.63 -5.34
CA ILE A 11 -14.16 15.57 -4.97
C ILE A 11 -15.38 15.37 -5.88
N TYR A 12 -15.15 15.31 -7.20
CA TYR A 12 -16.22 15.08 -8.18
C TYR A 12 -16.98 13.78 -7.89
N PHE A 13 -16.28 12.67 -7.69
CA PHE A 13 -16.91 11.39 -7.39
C PHE A 13 -17.60 11.39 -6.01
N SER A 14 -17.04 12.06 -5.00
CA SER A 14 -17.71 12.20 -3.70
C SER A 14 -19.06 12.88 -3.83
N ILE A 15 -19.15 13.98 -4.58
CA ILE A 15 -20.41 14.69 -4.82
C ILE A 15 -21.37 13.84 -5.65
N ARG A 16 -20.92 13.25 -6.75
CA ARG A 16 -21.74 12.44 -7.66
C ARG A 16 -22.29 11.17 -7.02
N THR A 17 -21.59 10.59 -6.06
CA THR A 17 -22.03 9.38 -5.34
C THR A 17 -22.73 9.66 -4.01
N GLY A 18 -23.01 10.94 -3.70
CA GLY A 18 -23.64 11.34 -2.43
C GLY A 18 -22.77 10.99 -1.22
N PHE A 19 -21.47 11.24 -1.30
CA PHE A 19 -20.49 10.94 -0.25
C PHE A 19 -20.55 9.48 0.19
N ILE A 20 -20.43 8.57 -0.78
CA ILE A 20 -20.50 7.12 -0.61
C ILE A 20 -19.56 6.60 0.51
N GLN A 21 -18.41 7.22 0.66
CA GLN A 21 -17.41 6.91 1.69
C GLN A 21 -17.92 7.11 3.12
N VAL A 22 -18.99 7.90 3.31
CA VAL A 22 -19.65 8.10 4.60
C VAL A 22 -20.96 7.32 4.66
N THR A 23 -21.83 7.54 3.66
CA THR A 23 -23.19 6.99 3.64
C THR A 23 -23.25 5.46 3.56
N HIS A 24 -22.27 4.82 2.93
CA HIS A 24 -22.23 3.37 2.73
C HIS A 24 -21.05 2.67 3.42
N PHE A 25 -20.30 3.36 4.28
CA PHE A 25 -19.17 2.81 5.02
C PHE A 25 -19.55 1.52 5.79
N GLY A 26 -20.64 1.58 6.57
CA GLY A 26 -21.14 0.44 7.33
C GLY A 26 -21.60 -0.75 6.45
N LYS A 27 -22.09 -0.48 5.23
CA LYS A 27 -22.42 -1.56 4.27
C LYS A 27 -21.16 -2.29 3.81
N GLY A 28 -20.08 -1.56 3.53
CA GLY A 28 -18.80 -2.13 3.15
C GLY A 28 -18.24 -3.08 4.22
N ILE A 29 -18.29 -2.69 5.49
CA ILE A 29 -17.88 -3.56 6.61
C ILE A 29 -18.72 -4.83 6.65
N ARG A 30 -20.04 -4.73 6.48
CA ARG A 30 -20.93 -5.90 6.46
C ARG A 30 -20.63 -6.86 5.30
N ILE A 31 -20.24 -6.31 4.12
CA ILE A 31 -19.86 -7.14 2.97
C ILE A 31 -18.56 -7.91 3.25
N LEU A 32 -17.58 -7.26 3.87
CA LEU A 32 -16.33 -7.91 4.30
C LEU A 32 -16.56 -9.03 5.30
N ALA A 33 -17.54 -8.87 6.20
CA ALA A 33 -17.88 -9.88 7.20
C ALA A 33 -18.63 -11.10 6.63
N LYS A 34 -19.19 -11.02 5.40
CA LYS A 34 -19.89 -12.14 4.77
C LYS A 34 -18.89 -13.12 4.16
N LYS A 35 -18.83 -14.33 4.70
CA LYS A 35 -18.17 -15.46 4.04
C LYS A 35 -19.02 -15.90 2.84
N LYS A 36 -18.48 -15.80 1.63
CA LYS A 36 -19.05 -16.40 0.43
C LYS A 36 -18.00 -17.36 -0.13
N SER A 37 -18.37 -18.63 -0.27
CA SER A 37 -17.58 -19.61 -1.01
C SER A 37 -18.03 -19.53 -2.48
N ASP A 38 -17.16 -19.09 -3.35
CA ASP A 38 -17.46 -18.98 -4.77
C ASP A 38 -16.70 -20.06 -5.56
N GLU A 39 -17.38 -20.75 -6.43
CA GLU A 39 -16.79 -21.77 -7.31
C GLU A 39 -15.93 -21.11 -8.39
N ILE A 40 -16.24 -19.86 -8.79
CA ILE A 40 -15.59 -19.12 -9.87
C ILE A 40 -15.12 -17.76 -9.34
N GLY A 41 -13.85 -17.40 -9.58
CA GLY A 41 -13.26 -16.14 -9.14
C GLY A 41 -12.78 -16.20 -7.68
N ILE A 42 -12.64 -15.03 -7.05
CA ILE A 42 -12.26 -14.87 -5.64
C ILE A 42 -13.36 -14.15 -4.86
N SER A 43 -13.47 -14.40 -3.55
CA SER A 43 -14.45 -13.72 -2.71
C SER A 43 -14.14 -12.22 -2.56
N SER A 44 -15.15 -11.42 -2.12
CA SER A 44 -14.95 -9.99 -1.85
C SER A 44 -13.87 -9.76 -0.78
N LEU A 45 -13.80 -10.60 0.23
CA LEU A 45 -12.78 -10.55 1.27
C LEU A 45 -11.40 -10.90 0.73
N ALA A 46 -11.29 -11.93 -0.10
CA ALA A 46 -10.04 -12.30 -0.76
C ALA A 46 -9.53 -11.21 -1.70
N ALA A 47 -10.43 -10.56 -2.46
CA ALA A 47 -10.09 -9.40 -3.27
C ALA A 47 -9.65 -8.19 -2.43
N PHE A 48 -10.26 -8.01 -1.25
CA PHE A 48 -9.84 -7.01 -0.29
C PHE A 48 -8.42 -7.27 0.22
N PHE A 49 -8.09 -8.49 0.63
CA PHE A 49 -6.74 -8.82 1.10
C PHE A 49 -5.72 -8.75 -0.04
N LEU A 50 -6.07 -9.19 -1.24
CA LEU A 50 -5.20 -9.06 -2.41
C LEU A 50 -4.91 -7.59 -2.76
N SER A 51 -5.92 -6.72 -2.73
CA SER A 51 -5.73 -5.28 -2.93
C SER A 51 -5.00 -4.62 -1.75
N SER A 52 -5.27 -5.07 -0.52
CA SER A 52 -4.58 -4.58 0.68
C SER A 52 -3.09 -4.97 0.69
N ALA A 53 -2.73 -6.13 0.14
CA ALA A 53 -1.34 -6.54 -0.03
C ALA A 53 -0.53 -5.60 -0.95
N MET A 54 -1.21 -4.89 -1.86
CA MET A 54 -0.60 -3.86 -2.70
C MET A 54 -0.55 -2.50 -2.00
N ARG A 55 -1.64 -2.10 -1.31
CA ARG A 55 -1.73 -0.83 -0.60
C ARG A 55 -0.87 -0.80 0.64
N VAL A 56 -1.06 -1.77 1.55
CA VAL A 56 -0.29 -1.85 2.80
C VAL A 56 1.09 -2.42 2.47
N GLY A 57 1.94 -1.56 1.98
CA GLY A 57 3.27 -1.86 1.51
C GLY A 57 4.35 -1.02 2.19
N PRO A 58 5.59 -1.08 1.72
CA PRO A 58 6.68 -0.23 2.21
C PRO A 58 6.35 1.26 2.18
N GLY A 59 5.43 1.68 1.31
CA GLY A 59 4.95 3.06 1.20
C GLY A 59 4.34 3.62 2.47
N ASN A 60 3.66 2.77 3.27
CA ASN A 60 3.04 3.17 4.53
C ASN A 60 4.08 3.54 5.60
N ILE A 61 5.28 2.99 5.54
CA ILE A 61 6.38 3.32 6.45
C ILE A 61 7.30 4.35 5.80
N LEU A 62 7.91 4.02 4.66
CA LEU A 62 8.88 4.89 3.98
C LEU A 62 8.25 6.17 3.43
N GLY A 63 7.01 6.07 2.94
CA GLY A 63 6.27 7.19 2.37
C GLY A 63 5.87 8.21 3.44
N VAL A 64 5.31 7.73 4.55
CA VAL A 64 4.89 8.57 5.68
C VAL A 64 6.10 9.23 6.36
N THR A 65 7.13 8.43 6.69
CA THR A 65 8.37 8.96 7.27
C THR A 65 9.01 10.01 6.36
N GLY A 66 9.04 9.75 5.05
CA GLY A 66 9.53 10.70 4.07
C GLY A 66 8.64 11.96 3.93
N ALA A 67 7.32 11.84 4.07
CA ALA A 67 6.41 13.00 4.04
C ALA A 67 6.65 13.92 5.25
N ILE A 68 6.80 13.33 6.44
CA ILE A 68 7.09 14.07 7.68
C ILE A 68 8.50 14.70 7.60
N ALA A 69 9.49 13.96 7.11
CA ALA A 69 10.86 14.47 6.98
C ALA A 69 10.96 15.68 6.02
N THR A 70 10.13 15.74 4.97
CA THR A 70 10.19 16.81 3.97
C THR A 70 9.13 17.89 4.14
N GLY A 71 7.97 17.54 4.68
CA GLY A 71 6.81 18.43 4.82
C GLY A 71 6.44 18.71 6.28
N GLY A 72 7.09 18.06 7.24
CA GLY A 72 6.71 18.15 8.66
C GLY A 72 5.45 17.35 9.01
N PRO A 73 5.04 17.38 10.30
CA PRO A 73 3.87 16.62 10.78
C PRO A 73 2.56 16.93 10.07
N GLY A 74 2.38 18.18 9.64
CA GLY A 74 1.17 18.63 8.92
C GLY A 74 0.89 17.88 7.62
N ALA A 75 1.90 17.21 7.04
CA ALA A 75 1.70 16.38 5.85
C ALA A 75 0.71 15.23 6.10
N LEU A 76 0.61 14.71 7.34
CA LEU A 76 -0.37 13.69 7.70
C LEU A 76 -1.82 14.16 7.53
N PHE A 77 -2.14 15.39 7.90
CA PHE A 77 -3.46 15.96 7.69
C PHE A 77 -3.84 15.93 6.19
N TRP A 78 -2.93 16.32 5.33
CA TRP A 78 -3.18 16.32 3.87
C TRP A 78 -3.21 14.90 3.29
N MET A 79 -2.55 13.93 3.92
CA MET A 79 -2.75 12.50 3.61
C MET A 79 -4.18 12.07 3.94
N TRP A 80 -4.74 12.47 5.10
CA TRP A 80 -6.13 12.17 5.46
C TRP A 80 -7.13 12.78 4.48
N VAL A 81 -6.92 14.04 4.08
CA VAL A 81 -7.76 14.71 3.07
C VAL A 81 -7.72 13.95 1.74
N SER A 82 -6.51 13.53 1.31
CA SER A 82 -6.38 12.77 0.07
C SER A 82 -7.04 11.40 0.15
N ALA A 83 -6.97 10.73 1.30
CA ALA A 83 -7.61 9.45 1.52
C ALA A 83 -9.13 9.57 1.52
N PHE A 84 -9.68 10.59 2.19
CA PHE A 84 -11.12 10.81 2.23
C PHE A 84 -11.74 10.95 0.83
N PHE A 85 -11.13 11.75 -0.03
CA PHE A 85 -11.57 11.86 -1.42
C PHE A 85 -11.16 10.66 -2.29
N GLY A 86 -10.02 10.06 -2.00
CA GLY A 86 -9.56 8.83 -2.63
C GLY A 86 -10.49 7.63 -2.43
N MET A 87 -11.21 7.57 -1.29
CA MET A 87 -12.22 6.53 -1.03
C MET A 87 -13.33 6.51 -2.10
N ALA A 88 -13.81 7.68 -2.54
CA ALA A 88 -14.83 7.78 -3.58
C ALA A 88 -14.25 7.43 -4.96
N THR A 89 -13.00 7.79 -5.22
CA THR A 89 -12.29 7.39 -6.45
C THR A 89 -12.14 5.87 -6.51
N ALA A 90 -11.62 5.25 -5.46
CA ALA A 90 -11.44 3.81 -5.38
C ALA A 90 -12.78 3.04 -5.50
N TYR A 91 -13.86 3.58 -4.91
CA TYR A 91 -15.20 3.05 -5.11
C TYR A 91 -15.57 3.01 -6.60
N THR A 92 -15.42 4.15 -7.28
CA THR A 92 -15.80 4.28 -8.69
C THR A 92 -14.97 3.37 -9.59
N GLU A 93 -13.65 3.34 -9.39
CA GLU A 93 -12.74 2.47 -10.13
C GLU A 93 -13.10 0.98 -9.97
N ALA A 94 -13.40 0.56 -8.74
CA ALA A 94 -13.76 -0.82 -8.45
C ALA A 94 -15.11 -1.21 -9.05
N VAL A 95 -16.09 -0.30 -9.07
CA VAL A 95 -17.38 -0.50 -9.73
C VAL A 95 -17.16 -0.68 -11.24
N LEU A 96 -16.36 0.17 -11.88
CA LEU A 96 -16.01 0.05 -13.29
C LEU A 96 -15.30 -1.28 -13.58
N ALA A 97 -14.37 -1.69 -12.73
CA ALA A 97 -13.67 -2.96 -12.86
C ALA A 97 -14.62 -4.17 -12.82
N GLN A 98 -15.65 -4.10 -11.98
CA GLN A 98 -16.68 -5.14 -11.88
C GLN A 98 -17.64 -5.17 -13.07
N ILE A 99 -18.02 -4.00 -13.60
CA ILE A 99 -18.94 -3.90 -14.75
C ILE A 99 -18.28 -4.45 -16.01
N PHE A 100 -17.01 -4.15 -16.22
CA PHE A 100 -16.28 -4.49 -17.44
C PHE A 100 -15.33 -5.67 -17.31
N LYS A 101 -15.48 -6.50 -16.26
CA LYS A 101 -14.69 -7.73 -16.11
C LYS A 101 -15.08 -8.77 -17.15
N GLU A 102 -14.11 -9.58 -17.55
CA GLU A 102 -14.28 -10.69 -18.46
C GLU A 102 -14.12 -12.02 -17.71
N LYS A 103 -14.93 -13.02 -18.05
CA LYS A 103 -14.73 -14.39 -17.57
C LYS A 103 -13.74 -15.10 -18.48
N LYS A 104 -12.65 -15.63 -17.91
CA LYS A 104 -11.66 -16.42 -18.63
C LYS A 104 -11.44 -17.75 -17.89
N LYS A 105 -11.94 -18.83 -18.49
CA LYS A 105 -11.96 -20.17 -17.87
C LYS A 105 -12.66 -20.12 -16.50
N ASP A 106 -11.94 -20.42 -15.42
CA ASP A 106 -12.45 -20.48 -14.04
C ASP A 106 -12.14 -19.23 -13.23
N GLU A 107 -11.71 -18.12 -13.88
CA GLU A 107 -11.32 -16.88 -13.22
C GLU A 107 -12.02 -15.68 -13.85
N PHE A 108 -12.24 -14.63 -13.05
CA PHE A 108 -12.57 -13.32 -13.56
C PHE A 108 -11.29 -12.49 -13.71
N VAL A 109 -11.19 -11.76 -14.82
CA VAL A 109 -10.12 -10.79 -15.07
C VAL A 109 -10.76 -9.45 -15.39
N GLY A 110 -10.23 -8.39 -14.81
CA GLY A 110 -10.78 -7.05 -14.96
C GLY A 110 -9.75 -5.98 -14.61
N GLY A 111 -10.22 -4.76 -14.43
CA GLY A 111 -9.38 -3.63 -14.03
C GLY A 111 -9.14 -2.64 -15.14
N LEU A 112 -8.21 -1.70 -14.92
CA LEU A 112 -7.93 -0.57 -15.80
C LEU A 112 -7.79 -0.94 -17.29
N PRO A 113 -7.07 -2.00 -17.70
CA PRO A 113 -6.95 -2.34 -19.11
C PRO A 113 -8.28 -2.76 -19.77
N PHE A 114 -9.22 -3.26 -18.98
CA PHE A 114 -10.50 -3.76 -19.48
C PHE A 114 -11.53 -2.63 -19.63
N TYR A 115 -11.79 -1.87 -18.55
CA TYR A 115 -12.72 -0.75 -18.64
C TYR A 115 -12.14 0.44 -19.41
N GLY A 116 -10.82 0.68 -19.33
CA GLY A 116 -10.16 1.73 -20.07
C GLY A 116 -10.27 1.57 -21.58
N LYS A 117 -10.22 0.32 -22.08
CA LYS A 117 -10.53 0.02 -23.49
C LYS A 117 -11.91 0.57 -23.88
N VAL A 118 -12.93 0.33 -23.06
CA VAL A 118 -14.30 0.75 -23.36
C VAL A 118 -14.43 2.27 -23.30
N LEU A 119 -13.88 2.90 -22.28
CA LEU A 119 -13.90 4.35 -22.10
C LEU A 119 -13.16 5.11 -23.22
N LEU A 120 -12.16 4.49 -23.83
CA LEU A 120 -11.40 5.04 -24.96
C LEU A 120 -11.97 4.61 -26.33
N GLY A 121 -13.28 4.47 -26.42
CA GLY A 121 -13.99 4.18 -27.67
C GLY A 121 -13.93 2.72 -28.11
N ASN A 122 -13.80 1.80 -27.18
CA ASN A 122 -13.75 0.35 -27.38
C ASN A 122 -12.61 -0.13 -28.32
N LYS A 123 -11.53 0.64 -28.38
CA LYS A 123 -10.37 0.33 -29.24
C LYS A 123 -9.46 -0.69 -28.57
N LEU A 124 -9.15 -1.78 -29.26
CA LEU A 124 -8.29 -2.85 -28.72
C LEU A 124 -6.90 -2.34 -28.30
N TRP A 125 -6.30 -1.47 -29.11
CA TRP A 125 -4.97 -0.91 -28.85
C TRP A 125 -4.92 -0.16 -27.52
N ALA A 126 -6.02 0.52 -27.11
CA ALA A 126 -6.06 1.25 -25.85
C ALA A 126 -5.95 0.31 -24.63
N GLY A 127 -6.66 -0.82 -24.65
CA GLY A 127 -6.51 -1.84 -23.61
C GLY A 127 -5.12 -2.46 -23.56
N VAL A 128 -4.51 -2.70 -24.72
CA VAL A 128 -3.14 -3.22 -24.84
C VAL A 128 -2.13 -2.18 -24.30
N ALA A 129 -2.27 -0.91 -24.68
CA ALA A 129 -1.39 0.16 -24.20
C ALA A 129 -1.45 0.31 -22.67
N LEU A 130 -2.66 0.30 -22.09
CA LEU A 130 -2.83 0.36 -20.62
C LEU A 130 -2.25 -0.87 -19.92
N SER A 131 -2.35 -2.06 -20.53
CA SER A 131 -1.72 -3.27 -20.01
C SER A 131 -0.20 -3.17 -20.02
N LEU A 132 0.38 -2.73 -21.13
CA LEU A 132 1.84 -2.55 -21.25
C LEU A 132 2.35 -1.49 -20.28
N MET A 133 1.63 -0.37 -20.15
CA MET A 133 1.97 0.69 -19.20
C MET A 133 2.03 0.13 -17.76
N TYR A 134 1.03 -0.68 -17.36
CA TYR A 134 1.05 -1.28 -16.03
C TYR A 134 2.17 -2.31 -15.86
N ILE A 135 2.39 -3.19 -16.84
CA ILE A 135 3.47 -4.19 -16.78
C ILE A 135 4.84 -3.51 -16.66
N ILE A 136 5.10 -2.47 -17.46
CA ILE A 136 6.35 -1.70 -17.37
C ILE A 136 6.49 -1.05 -15.99
N TYR A 137 5.43 -0.41 -15.49
CA TYR A 137 5.42 0.16 -14.14
C TYR A 137 5.78 -0.89 -13.08
N ALA A 138 5.13 -2.04 -13.12
CA ALA A 138 5.40 -3.12 -12.17
C ALA A 138 6.84 -3.62 -12.28
N MET A 139 7.35 -3.88 -13.49
CA MET A 139 8.74 -4.33 -13.71
C MET A 139 9.78 -3.32 -13.19
N CYS A 140 9.50 -2.02 -13.29
CA CYS A 140 10.37 -0.99 -12.73
C CYS A 140 10.32 -0.93 -11.18
N CYS A 141 9.20 -1.32 -10.57
CA CYS A 141 9.02 -1.26 -9.12
C CYS A 141 9.44 -2.55 -8.39
N LEU A 142 9.37 -3.70 -9.06
CA LEU A 142 9.68 -5.01 -8.48
C LEU A 142 11.09 -5.11 -7.85
N PRO A 143 12.18 -4.60 -8.47
CA PRO A 143 13.50 -4.65 -7.87
C PRO A 143 13.59 -3.94 -6.52
N ALA A 144 12.87 -2.81 -6.37
CA ALA A 144 12.83 -2.09 -5.10
C ALA A 144 12.13 -2.90 -4.00
N GLN A 145 11.07 -3.66 -4.34
CA GLN A 145 10.39 -4.53 -3.38
C GLN A 145 11.27 -5.73 -2.99
N GLY A 146 11.94 -6.35 -3.95
CA GLY A 146 12.91 -7.41 -3.69
C GLY A 146 14.05 -6.94 -2.78
N PHE A 147 14.62 -5.77 -3.07
CA PHE A 147 15.63 -5.14 -2.21
C PHE A 147 15.12 -4.89 -0.79
N ASN A 148 13.90 -4.37 -0.63
CA ASN A 148 13.30 -4.14 0.67
C ASN A 148 13.13 -5.44 1.49
N VAL A 149 12.75 -6.56 0.85
CA VAL A 149 12.65 -7.87 1.53
C VAL A 149 14.03 -8.34 1.98
N VAL A 150 14.99 -8.36 1.07
CA VAL A 150 16.35 -8.89 1.34
C VAL A 150 17.06 -8.06 2.41
N SER A 151 16.99 -6.73 2.32
CA SER A 151 17.59 -5.83 3.30
C SER A 151 16.94 -5.94 4.67
N SER A 152 15.62 -6.15 4.73
CA SER A 152 14.91 -6.37 6.00
C SER A 152 15.33 -7.66 6.70
N ILE A 153 15.52 -8.74 5.93
CA ILE A 153 16.00 -10.01 6.49
C ILE A 153 17.44 -9.85 7.03
N GLY A 154 18.29 -9.10 6.32
CA GLY A 154 19.62 -8.75 6.81
C GLY A 154 19.56 -7.98 8.12
N GLN A 155 18.71 -6.95 8.19
CA GLN A 155 18.56 -6.12 9.39
C GLN A 155 17.99 -6.93 10.58
N MET A 156 17.06 -7.85 10.35
CA MET A 156 16.59 -8.77 11.40
C MET A 156 17.72 -9.68 11.90
N ALA A 157 18.55 -10.19 10.99
CA ALA A 157 19.70 -11.01 11.35
C ALA A 157 20.71 -10.20 12.19
N GLU A 158 20.98 -8.95 11.83
CA GLU A 158 21.84 -8.04 12.63
C GLU A 158 21.29 -7.78 14.04
N ILE A 159 19.98 -7.55 14.17
CA ILE A 159 19.32 -7.36 15.48
C ILE A 159 19.49 -8.60 16.36
N VAL A 160 19.39 -9.81 15.80
CA VAL A 160 19.45 -11.07 16.56
C VAL A 160 20.89 -11.46 16.88
N THR A 161 21.83 -11.30 15.95
CA THR A 161 23.22 -11.74 16.11
C THR A 161 24.12 -10.68 16.73
N GLY A 162 23.73 -9.41 16.70
CA GLY A 162 24.57 -8.28 17.11
C GLY A 162 25.73 -7.99 16.15
N ALA A 163 25.87 -8.72 15.05
CA ALA A 163 26.93 -8.58 14.07
C ALA A 163 26.46 -7.84 12.84
N SER A 164 27.18 -6.79 12.40
CA SER A 164 26.87 -6.09 11.17
C SER A 164 27.09 -6.99 9.95
N MET A 165 26.06 -7.13 9.12
CA MET A 165 26.14 -7.86 7.85
C MET A 165 26.67 -6.92 6.77
N GLY A 166 27.93 -7.06 6.36
CA GLY A 166 28.49 -6.27 5.25
C GLY A 166 27.66 -6.46 3.96
N SER A 167 27.50 -5.40 3.19
CA SER A 167 26.67 -5.37 1.96
C SER A 167 27.08 -6.42 0.90
N ALA A 168 28.30 -6.92 0.93
CA ALA A 168 28.83 -7.97 0.05
C ALA A 168 28.81 -9.38 0.68
N SER A 169 28.08 -9.57 1.78
CA SER A 169 28.00 -10.87 2.45
C SER A 169 27.28 -11.91 1.57
N TYR A 170 27.81 -13.14 1.53
CA TYR A 170 27.14 -14.29 0.90
C TYR A 170 25.72 -14.52 1.43
N PHE A 171 25.42 -14.06 2.64
CA PHE A 171 24.08 -14.10 3.23
C PHE A 171 23.03 -13.48 2.32
N TYR A 172 23.29 -12.29 1.76
CA TYR A 172 22.32 -11.59 0.89
C TYR A 172 22.09 -12.34 -0.43
N TYR A 173 23.12 -13.02 -0.99
CA TYR A 173 22.94 -13.86 -2.19
C TYR A 173 22.07 -15.08 -1.89
N ILE A 174 22.26 -15.74 -0.75
CA ILE A 174 21.44 -16.88 -0.34
C ILE A 174 20.00 -16.47 -0.14
N VAL A 175 19.76 -15.36 0.59
CA VAL A 175 18.41 -14.81 0.84
C VAL A 175 17.74 -14.42 -0.49
N SER A 176 18.46 -13.80 -1.42
CA SER A 176 17.91 -13.43 -2.72
C SER A 176 17.51 -14.66 -3.54
N VAL A 177 18.32 -15.71 -3.57
CA VAL A 177 17.98 -16.97 -4.27
C VAL A 177 16.74 -17.60 -3.63
N LEU A 178 16.66 -17.66 -2.31
CA LEU A 178 15.49 -18.18 -1.60
C LEU A 178 14.23 -17.34 -1.91
N LEU A 179 14.35 -16.01 -1.95
CA LEU A 179 13.24 -15.11 -2.30
C LEU A 179 12.76 -15.40 -3.73
N ILE A 180 13.66 -15.56 -4.70
CA ILE A 180 13.31 -15.91 -6.08
C ILE A 180 12.56 -17.24 -6.12
N LEU A 181 13.05 -18.29 -5.44
CA LEU A 181 12.42 -19.60 -5.42
C LEU A 181 11.01 -19.57 -4.81
N VAL A 182 10.85 -18.88 -3.67
CA VAL A 182 9.55 -18.73 -2.99
C VAL A 182 8.58 -17.93 -3.86
N THR A 183 9.04 -16.82 -4.44
CA THR A 183 8.24 -15.98 -5.32
C THR A 183 7.81 -16.75 -6.57
N ALA A 184 8.72 -17.50 -7.19
CA ALA A 184 8.43 -18.37 -8.32
C ALA A 184 7.36 -19.41 -7.97
N TYR A 185 7.54 -20.11 -6.86
CA TYR A 185 6.59 -21.12 -6.39
C TYR A 185 5.18 -20.56 -6.20
N ILE A 186 5.05 -19.31 -5.73
CA ILE A 186 3.75 -18.64 -5.54
C ILE A 186 3.21 -18.14 -6.88
N ALA A 187 4.01 -17.43 -7.67
CA ALA A 187 3.59 -16.83 -8.93
C ALA A 187 3.14 -17.86 -9.96
N PHE A 188 3.85 -19.00 -10.08
CA PHE A 188 3.46 -20.08 -11.01
C PHE A 188 2.15 -20.78 -10.59
N GLY A 189 1.71 -20.62 -9.34
CA GLY A 189 0.41 -21.10 -8.87
C GLY A 189 -0.80 -20.24 -9.30
N GLY A 190 -0.55 -19.09 -9.98
CA GLY A 190 -1.58 -18.19 -10.46
C GLY A 190 -2.28 -17.39 -9.36
N ILE A 191 -3.31 -16.62 -9.76
CA ILE A 191 -4.00 -15.68 -8.87
C ILE A 191 -4.57 -16.34 -7.61
N ARG A 192 -5.11 -17.55 -7.71
CA ARG A 192 -5.68 -18.29 -6.56
C ARG A 192 -4.63 -18.61 -5.49
N LYS A 193 -3.39 -18.93 -5.90
CA LYS A 193 -2.32 -19.21 -4.95
C LYS A 193 -1.80 -17.93 -4.31
N VAL A 194 -1.62 -16.89 -5.11
CA VAL A 194 -1.27 -15.55 -4.62
C VAL A 194 -2.29 -15.07 -3.60
N THR A 195 -3.58 -15.14 -3.93
CA THR A 195 -4.67 -14.76 -3.02
C THR A 195 -4.63 -15.54 -1.71
N ARG A 196 -4.42 -16.87 -1.76
CA ARG A 196 -4.30 -17.69 -0.54
C ARG A 196 -3.14 -17.25 0.36
N VAL A 197 -2.02 -16.86 -0.23
CA VAL A 197 -0.85 -16.35 0.52
C VAL A 197 -1.17 -14.98 1.12
N THR A 198 -1.77 -14.07 0.35
CA THR A 198 -2.13 -12.74 0.84
C THR A 198 -3.24 -12.78 1.89
N ASP A 199 -4.21 -13.70 1.77
CA ASP A 199 -5.27 -13.91 2.78
C ASP A 199 -4.71 -14.34 4.14
N GLY A 200 -3.59 -15.10 4.13
CA GLY A 200 -2.89 -15.49 5.35
C GLY A 200 -1.99 -14.39 5.91
N LEU A 201 -1.19 -13.76 5.05
CA LEU A 201 -0.17 -12.81 5.49
C LEU A 201 -0.74 -11.43 5.82
N ALA A 202 -1.72 -10.91 5.05
CA ALA A 202 -2.22 -9.55 5.23
C ALA A 202 -2.83 -9.32 6.63
N PRO A 203 -3.68 -10.20 7.18
CA PRO A 203 -4.18 -10.02 8.55
C PRO A 203 -3.06 -10.09 9.59
N VAL A 204 -2.13 -11.04 9.44
CA VAL A 204 -1.03 -11.25 10.40
C VAL A 204 -0.14 -10.01 10.47
N MET A 205 0.31 -9.50 9.32
CA MET A 205 1.16 -8.31 9.28
C MET A 205 0.44 -7.07 9.84
N ALA A 206 -0.87 -6.92 9.54
CA ALA A 206 -1.67 -5.81 10.06
C ALA A 206 -1.83 -5.89 11.58
N VAL A 207 -2.16 -7.07 12.13
CA VAL A 207 -2.34 -7.26 13.58
C VAL A 207 -1.03 -7.01 14.34
N ILE A 208 0.09 -7.55 13.85
CA ILE A 208 1.40 -7.34 14.49
C ILE A 208 1.76 -5.85 14.44
N TYR A 209 1.66 -5.22 13.27
CA TYR A 209 2.03 -3.81 13.10
C TYR A 209 1.17 -2.89 13.98
N VAL A 210 -0.14 -3.03 13.90
CA VAL A 210 -1.09 -2.25 14.70
C VAL A 210 -0.87 -2.51 16.19
N GLY A 211 -0.67 -3.77 16.60
CA GLY A 211 -0.41 -4.14 17.99
C GLY A 211 0.86 -3.51 18.55
N VAL A 212 1.97 -3.58 17.81
CA VAL A 212 3.24 -2.95 18.21
C VAL A 212 3.10 -1.44 18.31
N VAL A 213 2.47 -0.78 17.32
CA VAL A 213 2.32 0.67 17.36
C VAL A 213 1.35 1.12 18.45
N ILE A 214 0.25 0.39 18.70
CA ILE A 214 -0.63 0.67 19.84
C ILE A 214 0.15 0.54 21.16
N LEU A 215 0.99 -0.48 21.32
CA LEU A 215 1.85 -0.60 22.50
C LEU A 215 2.74 0.64 22.67
N LEU A 216 3.37 1.12 21.59
CA LEU A 216 4.18 2.34 21.63
C LEU A 216 3.37 3.58 22.03
N ILE A 217 2.13 3.69 21.54
CA ILE A 217 1.18 4.75 21.90
C ILE A 217 0.84 4.67 23.39
N LEU A 218 0.51 3.48 23.89
CA LEU A 218 0.15 3.26 25.30
C LEU A 218 1.29 3.59 26.25
N LEU A 219 2.53 3.28 25.87
CA LEU A 219 3.73 3.65 26.63
C LEU A 219 4.00 5.16 26.62
N ASN A 220 3.45 5.91 25.66
CA ASN A 220 3.69 7.33 25.47
C ASN A 220 2.38 8.14 25.39
N LEU A 221 1.36 7.78 26.18
CA LEU A 221 0.04 8.42 26.16
C LEU A 221 0.07 9.93 26.38
N GLY A 222 1.04 10.42 27.19
CA GLY A 222 1.22 11.84 27.42
C GLY A 222 1.56 12.65 26.16
N SER A 223 2.08 12.00 25.11
CA SER A 223 2.42 12.64 23.83
C SER A 223 1.29 12.68 22.81
N VAL A 224 0.13 12.07 23.10
CA VAL A 224 -1.04 12.07 22.20
C VAL A 224 -1.55 13.49 21.90
N PRO A 225 -1.72 14.39 22.87
CA PRO A 225 -2.14 15.76 22.59
C PRO A 225 -1.14 16.52 21.70
N TYR A 226 0.17 16.28 21.94
CA TYR A 226 1.21 16.85 21.10
C TYR A 226 1.12 16.38 19.65
N PHE A 227 0.85 15.10 19.41
CA PHE A 227 0.68 14.56 18.05
C PHE A 227 -0.37 15.36 17.27
N PHE A 228 -1.57 15.49 17.83
CA PHE A 228 -2.66 16.24 17.16
C PHE A 228 -2.30 17.72 17.03
N GLY A 229 -1.72 18.34 18.05
CA GLY A 229 -1.26 19.74 18.00
C GLY A 229 -0.23 19.95 16.87
N ALA A 230 0.76 19.07 16.73
CA ALA A 230 1.78 19.15 15.69
C ALA A 230 1.20 18.92 14.28
N VAL A 231 0.29 17.95 14.13
CA VAL A 231 -0.34 17.64 12.83
C VAL A 231 -1.23 18.79 12.38
N PHE A 232 -2.17 19.24 13.21
CA PHE A 232 -3.10 20.31 12.85
C PHE A 232 -2.39 21.68 12.78
N GLY A 233 -1.51 21.99 13.74
CA GLY A 233 -0.73 23.22 13.72
C GLY A 233 0.19 23.32 12.50
N GLY A 234 0.87 22.20 12.13
CA GLY A 234 1.73 22.15 10.97
C GLY A 234 0.98 22.17 9.62
N ALA A 235 -0.28 21.74 9.58
CA ALA A 235 -1.06 21.66 8.33
C ALA A 235 -1.50 23.01 7.77
N PHE A 236 -1.75 24.01 8.65
CA PHE A 236 -2.44 25.26 8.30
C PHE A 236 -1.54 26.51 8.45
N THR A 237 -0.25 26.36 8.62
CA THR A 237 0.65 27.53 8.58
C THR A 237 0.66 28.12 7.16
N PRO A 238 0.80 29.46 7.01
CA PRO A 238 0.91 30.07 5.68
C PRO A 238 2.02 29.45 4.83
N GLN A 239 3.15 29.11 5.43
CA GLN A 239 4.25 28.42 4.77
C GLN A 239 3.89 26.99 4.37
N ALA A 240 3.05 26.31 5.14
CA ALA A 240 2.60 24.94 4.86
C ALA A 240 1.70 24.87 3.61
N VAL A 241 0.86 25.89 3.39
CA VAL A 241 -0.15 25.92 2.33
C VAL A 241 0.32 26.75 1.12
N PHE A 242 0.97 27.89 1.35
CA PHE A 242 1.34 28.87 0.32
C PHE A 242 2.85 29.06 0.18
N GLY A 243 3.68 28.49 1.04
CA GLY A 243 5.14 28.58 0.98
C GLY A 243 5.71 27.83 -0.20
N GLY A 244 6.82 28.30 -0.77
CA GLY A 244 7.53 27.91 -2.00
C GLY A 244 7.02 26.65 -2.71
N ILE A 245 6.74 26.74 -4.01
CA ILE A 245 6.17 25.69 -4.88
C ILE A 245 4.96 24.96 -4.24
N PHE A 246 3.86 25.70 -4.03
CA PHE A 246 2.56 25.16 -3.55
C PHE A 246 2.62 24.41 -2.20
N GLY A 247 3.25 25.01 -1.21
CA GLY A 247 3.25 24.46 0.15
C GLY A 247 3.78 23.01 0.18
N THR A 248 5.04 22.84 0.45
CA THR A 248 5.69 21.52 0.47
C THR A 248 4.89 20.52 1.33
N VAL A 249 4.29 20.98 2.42
CA VAL A 249 3.48 20.17 3.35
C VAL A 249 2.26 19.57 2.66
N LEU A 250 1.47 20.41 1.98
CA LEU A 250 0.28 19.99 1.25
C LEU A 250 0.63 19.02 0.12
N VAL A 251 1.60 19.40 -0.72
CA VAL A 251 1.98 18.58 -1.88
C VAL A 251 2.56 17.23 -1.44
N GLN A 252 3.42 17.21 -0.42
CA GLN A 252 3.98 15.96 0.08
C GLN A 252 2.91 15.09 0.75
N GLY A 253 2.03 15.69 1.55
CA GLY A 253 0.92 14.96 2.17
C GLY A 253 -0.01 14.32 1.14
N VAL A 254 -0.53 15.10 0.21
CA VAL A 254 -1.44 14.59 -0.84
C VAL A 254 -0.74 13.56 -1.72
N LYS A 255 0.49 13.85 -2.20
CA LYS A 255 1.25 12.93 -3.04
C LYS A 255 1.49 11.59 -2.35
N ARG A 256 1.90 11.61 -1.09
CA ARG A 256 2.19 10.38 -0.35
C ARG A 256 0.93 9.62 0.04
N GLY A 257 -0.16 10.33 0.38
CA GLY A 257 -1.45 9.69 0.62
C GLY A 257 -1.95 8.94 -0.61
N LEU A 258 -1.97 9.57 -1.78
CA LEU A 258 -2.38 8.95 -3.04
C LEU A 258 -1.46 7.80 -3.47
N MET A 259 -0.15 7.90 -3.21
CA MET A 259 0.79 6.81 -3.49
C MET A 259 0.63 5.62 -2.55
N SER A 260 0.18 5.86 -1.29
CA SER A 260 -0.06 4.79 -0.32
C SER A 260 -1.33 4.04 -0.64
N ASN A 261 -2.46 4.75 -0.79
CA ASN A 261 -3.77 4.13 -0.95
C ASN A 261 -4.11 3.71 -2.39
N GLU A 262 -3.27 4.08 -3.36
CA GLU A 262 -3.39 3.75 -4.79
C GLU A 262 -4.71 4.17 -5.46
N ALA A 263 -5.52 5.03 -4.82
CA ALA A 263 -6.76 5.52 -5.40
C ALA A 263 -6.51 6.40 -6.64
N GLY A 264 -7.17 6.09 -7.73
CA GLY A 264 -6.98 6.78 -9.01
C GLY A 264 -5.81 6.27 -9.85
N GLN A 265 -5.06 5.26 -9.37
CA GLN A 265 -3.96 4.66 -10.11
C GLN A 265 -4.37 3.45 -10.98
N GLY A 266 -5.58 2.94 -10.78
CA GLY A 266 -6.08 1.80 -11.52
C GLY A 266 -5.52 0.43 -11.09
N THR A 267 -4.56 0.38 -10.19
CA THR A 267 -3.87 -0.84 -9.74
C THR A 267 -4.81 -1.79 -9.01
N ILE A 268 -5.50 -1.27 -7.99
CA ILE A 268 -6.45 -2.04 -7.15
C ILE A 268 -7.64 -2.60 -7.94
N THR A 269 -7.92 -2.02 -9.10
CA THR A 269 -9.04 -2.43 -9.95
C THR A 269 -8.86 -3.84 -10.47
N MET A 270 -7.64 -4.34 -10.55
CA MET A 270 -7.35 -5.72 -10.98
C MET A 270 -7.82 -6.74 -9.96
N ALA A 271 -7.56 -6.49 -8.66
CA ALA A 271 -8.11 -7.31 -7.58
C ALA A 271 -9.64 -7.19 -7.52
N ALA A 272 -10.15 -5.96 -7.64
CA ALA A 272 -11.59 -5.71 -7.65
C ALA A 272 -12.30 -6.45 -8.80
N GLY A 273 -11.71 -6.46 -10.00
CA GLY A 273 -12.25 -7.15 -11.19
C GLY A 273 -12.21 -8.68 -11.07
N ALA A 274 -11.26 -9.24 -10.31
CA ALA A 274 -11.16 -10.68 -10.09
C ALA A 274 -12.23 -11.21 -9.11
N ALA A 275 -12.87 -10.33 -8.34
CA ALA A 275 -13.87 -10.71 -7.34
C ALA A 275 -15.19 -11.16 -7.98
N ASN A 276 -15.79 -12.19 -7.38
CA ASN A 276 -17.17 -12.57 -7.62
C ASN A 276 -18.09 -11.91 -6.58
N THR A 277 -18.97 -11.03 -7.02
CA THR A 277 -19.86 -10.25 -6.16
C THR A 277 -21.27 -10.22 -6.70
N ASP A 278 -22.26 -10.13 -5.81
CA ASP A 278 -23.67 -10.06 -6.20
C ASP A 278 -24.00 -8.77 -6.96
N HIS A 279 -23.28 -7.68 -6.66
CA HIS A 279 -23.48 -6.38 -7.28
C HIS A 279 -22.15 -5.61 -7.38
N PRO A 280 -21.86 -4.92 -8.51
CA PRO A 280 -20.62 -4.16 -8.67
C PRO A 280 -20.31 -3.16 -7.55
N CYS A 281 -21.33 -2.48 -7.04
CA CYS A 281 -21.19 -1.52 -5.94
C CYS A 281 -20.70 -2.17 -4.63
N ALA A 282 -20.93 -3.47 -4.43
CA ALA A 282 -20.43 -4.17 -3.26
C ALA A 282 -18.91 -4.11 -3.21
N GLN A 283 -18.26 -4.40 -4.33
CA GLN A 283 -16.79 -4.32 -4.43
C GLN A 283 -16.30 -2.87 -4.35
N GLY A 284 -17.06 -1.90 -4.86
CA GLY A 284 -16.78 -0.48 -4.68
C GLY A 284 -16.69 -0.10 -3.21
N CYS A 285 -17.69 -0.48 -2.39
CA CYS A 285 -17.68 -0.24 -0.94
C CYS A 285 -16.48 -0.90 -0.25
N VAL A 286 -16.14 -2.13 -0.63
CA VAL A 286 -15.00 -2.88 -0.08
C VAL A 286 -13.68 -2.16 -0.37
N GLN A 287 -13.47 -1.69 -1.59
CA GLN A 287 -12.24 -1.00 -1.97
C GLN A 287 -12.12 0.39 -1.34
N SER A 288 -13.26 1.08 -1.13
CA SER A 288 -13.30 2.33 -0.36
C SER A 288 -12.81 2.14 1.08
N ILE A 289 -13.22 1.06 1.76
CA ILE A 289 -12.72 0.72 3.10
C ILE A 289 -11.22 0.42 3.07
N GLY A 290 -10.71 -0.20 2.00
CA GLY A 290 -9.29 -0.45 1.86
C GLY A 290 -8.46 0.83 1.88
N VAL A 291 -8.92 1.91 1.23
CA VAL A 291 -8.27 3.24 1.29
C VAL A 291 -8.29 3.80 2.70
N PHE A 292 -9.43 3.68 3.40
CA PHE A 292 -9.55 4.12 4.79
C PHE A 292 -8.54 3.41 5.70
N LEU A 293 -8.51 2.07 5.65
CA LEU A 293 -7.61 1.28 6.50
C LEU A 293 -6.15 1.57 6.20
N ASP A 294 -5.79 1.72 4.93
CA ASP A 294 -4.42 2.01 4.54
C ASP A 294 -3.95 3.37 5.10
N THR A 295 -4.64 4.44 4.72
CA THR A 295 -4.11 5.78 4.98
C THR A 295 -4.61 6.35 6.31
N MET A 296 -5.92 6.20 6.63
CA MET A 296 -6.46 6.74 7.88
C MET A 296 -6.06 5.93 9.11
N VAL A 297 -5.73 4.63 8.95
CA VAL A 297 -5.28 3.81 10.09
C VAL A 297 -3.77 3.58 10.01
N ILE A 298 -3.28 2.81 9.04
CA ILE A 298 -1.87 2.36 9.01
C ILE A 298 -0.89 3.54 8.87
N CYS A 299 -1.12 4.47 7.93
CA CYS A 299 -0.24 5.63 7.80
C CYS A 299 -0.32 6.57 9.01
N THR A 300 -1.48 6.71 9.65
CA THR A 300 -1.61 7.50 10.87
C THR A 300 -0.80 6.88 12.01
N LEU A 301 -0.84 5.57 12.17
CA LEU A 301 -0.04 4.85 13.16
C LEU A 301 1.46 5.05 12.92
N THR A 302 1.92 4.94 11.67
CA THR A 302 3.32 5.25 11.29
C THR A 302 3.67 6.68 11.65
N GLY A 303 2.82 7.63 11.26
CA GLY A 303 3.02 9.04 11.53
C GLY A 303 3.06 9.35 13.02
N PHE A 304 2.24 8.65 13.80
CA PHE A 304 2.25 8.79 15.26
C PHE A 304 3.62 8.47 15.83
N VAL A 305 4.20 7.32 15.48
CA VAL A 305 5.54 6.91 15.94
C VAL A 305 6.59 7.97 15.59
N VAL A 306 6.59 8.48 14.36
CA VAL A 306 7.61 9.43 13.91
C VAL A 306 7.44 10.79 14.59
N VAL A 307 6.20 11.28 14.73
CA VAL A 307 5.94 12.63 15.29
C VAL A 307 6.22 12.70 16.77
N ILE A 308 5.76 11.72 17.58
CA ILE A 308 5.91 11.77 19.03
C ILE A 308 7.33 11.44 19.52
N ALA A 309 8.16 10.87 18.68
CA ALA A 309 9.55 10.55 19.04
C ALA A 309 10.42 11.81 19.23
N HIS A 310 10.01 12.95 18.68
CA HIS A 310 10.74 14.23 18.72
C HIS A 310 12.18 14.20 18.16
N VAL A 311 12.62 13.08 17.57
CA VAL A 311 14.00 12.95 17.05
C VAL A 311 14.28 13.82 15.82
N TRP A 312 13.23 14.31 15.18
CA TRP A 312 13.30 15.24 14.05
C TRP A 312 13.43 16.72 14.48
N THR A 313 13.53 16.98 15.79
CA THR A 313 13.72 18.32 16.40
C THR A 313 14.94 18.32 17.32
N GLY A 314 15.49 19.50 17.60
CA GLY A 314 16.60 19.66 18.53
C GLY A 314 17.95 19.16 18.00
N SER A 315 18.84 18.75 18.92
CA SER A 315 20.22 18.34 18.60
C SER A 315 20.34 17.03 17.82
N SER A 316 19.35 16.16 17.90
CA SER A 316 19.32 14.88 17.17
C SER A 316 18.80 15.01 15.73
N ALA A 317 18.22 16.14 15.36
CA ALA A 317 17.56 16.34 14.08
C ALA A 317 18.48 16.13 12.88
N GLU A 318 19.70 16.69 12.93
CA GLU A 318 20.65 16.57 11.81
C GLU A 318 21.01 15.11 11.52
N ALA A 319 21.34 14.34 12.55
CA ALA A 319 21.64 12.92 12.43
C ALA A 319 20.43 12.14 11.89
N TRP A 320 19.23 12.43 12.40
CA TRP A 320 18.00 11.79 11.92
C TRP A 320 17.70 12.13 10.45
N PHE A 321 17.85 13.39 10.04
CA PHE A 321 17.64 13.79 8.62
C PHE A 321 18.68 13.19 7.68
N ALA A 322 19.87 12.83 8.15
CA ALA A 322 20.89 12.15 7.34
C ALA A 322 20.60 10.66 7.09
N MET A 323 19.79 10.02 7.94
CA MET A 323 19.44 8.60 7.77
C MET A 323 18.56 8.33 6.57
N ASP A 324 18.53 7.08 6.08
CA ASP A 324 17.52 6.58 5.17
C ASP A 324 16.15 6.44 5.87
N ARG A 325 15.07 6.28 5.07
CA ARG A 325 13.69 6.35 5.57
C ARG A 325 13.33 5.25 6.56
N LEU A 326 13.77 4.00 6.32
CA LEU A 326 13.51 2.90 7.26
C LEU A 326 14.27 3.08 8.57
N PRO A 327 15.60 3.34 8.57
CA PRO A 327 16.33 3.72 9.77
C PRO A 327 15.71 4.90 10.54
N LYS A 328 15.23 5.95 9.84
CA LYS A 328 14.50 7.07 10.49
C LYS A 328 13.29 6.58 11.29
N PHE A 329 12.49 5.70 10.70
CA PHE A 329 11.30 5.14 11.36
C PHE A 329 11.68 4.27 12.58
N LEU A 330 12.67 3.39 12.40
CA LEU A 330 13.12 2.50 13.47
C LEU A 330 13.78 3.27 14.65
N GLU A 331 14.57 4.31 14.36
CA GLU A 331 15.14 5.18 15.40
C GLU A 331 14.04 5.93 16.14
N SER A 332 13.01 6.42 15.43
CA SER A 332 11.84 7.01 16.09
C SER A 332 11.12 6.01 17.00
N ALA A 333 10.94 4.77 16.57
CA ALA A 333 10.32 3.73 17.41
C ALA A 333 11.17 3.36 18.63
N LYS A 334 12.50 3.33 18.47
CA LYS A 334 13.47 3.01 19.51
C LYS A 334 13.43 4.01 20.67
N VAL A 335 13.33 5.29 20.38
CA VAL A 335 13.24 6.34 21.42
C VAL A 335 11.97 6.21 22.26
N LEU A 336 10.89 5.62 21.70
CA LEU A 336 9.61 5.44 22.37
C LEU A 336 9.55 4.21 23.29
N THR A 337 10.60 3.38 23.29
CA THR A 337 10.63 2.12 24.05
C THR A 337 11.55 2.22 25.27
N PRO A 338 11.13 1.76 26.44
CA PRO A 338 12.00 1.69 27.61
C PRO A 338 12.90 0.46 27.54
N GLY A 339 14.22 0.70 27.64
CA GLY A 339 15.23 -0.34 27.76
C GLY A 339 15.63 -1.06 26.48
N THR A 340 16.82 -1.64 26.49
CA THR A 340 17.48 -2.21 25.30
C THR A 340 16.79 -3.45 24.75
N ALA A 341 16.27 -4.32 25.63
CA ALA A 341 15.59 -5.55 25.21
C ALA A 341 14.27 -5.26 24.46
N MET A 342 13.46 -4.31 24.96
CA MET A 342 12.23 -3.90 24.29
C MET A 342 12.53 -3.19 22.98
N ASN A 343 13.58 -2.37 22.92
CA ASN A 343 14.06 -1.75 21.67
C ASN A 343 14.36 -2.78 20.60
N ALA A 344 15.12 -3.83 20.93
CA ALA A 344 15.46 -4.89 19.98
C ALA A 344 14.21 -5.65 19.51
N ALA A 345 13.29 -6.00 20.43
CA ALA A 345 12.05 -6.70 20.10
C ALA A 345 11.13 -5.86 19.19
N VAL A 346 10.93 -4.58 19.51
CA VAL A 346 10.11 -3.66 18.70
C VAL A 346 10.75 -3.44 17.33
N ALA A 347 12.05 -3.18 17.26
CA ALA A 347 12.77 -3.02 16.00
C ALA A 347 12.66 -4.29 15.13
N PHE A 348 12.83 -5.48 15.73
CA PHE A 348 12.67 -6.74 15.02
C PHE A 348 11.24 -6.92 14.46
N LEU A 349 10.21 -6.71 15.29
CA LEU A 349 8.81 -6.87 14.87
C LEU A 349 8.41 -5.86 13.79
N LEU A 350 8.83 -4.60 13.89
CA LEU A 350 8.56 -3.59 12.88
C LEU A 350 9.29 -3.88 11.56
N THR A 351 10.55 -4.35 11.62
CA THR A 351 11.31 -4.77 10.44
C THR A 351 10.70 -6.02 9.82
N PHE A 352 10.22 -6.97 10.62
CA PHE A 352 9.50 -8.15 10.17
C PHE A 352 8.19 -7.76 9.43
N CYS A 353 7.40 -6.86 10.00
CA CYS A 353 6.21 -6.33 9.32
C CYS A 353 6.57 -5.64 8.01
N PHE A 354 7.62 -4.83 7.98
CA PHE A 354 8.09 -4.16 6.76
C PHE A 354 8.53 -5.16 5.69
N CYS A 355 9.21 -6.24 6.09
CA CYS A 355 9.56 -7.36 5.21
C CYS A 355 8.32 -8.00 4.59
N LEU A 356 7.29 -8.29 5.41
CA LEU A 356 6.02 -8.85 4.93
C LEU A 356 5.29 -7.89 4.00
N PHE A 357 5.27 -6.58 4.30
CA PHE A 357 4.69 -5.54 3.44
C PHE A 357 5.37 -5.53 2.06
N ALA A 358 6.70 -5.59 2.03
CA ALA A 358 7.45 -5.62 0.77
C ALA A 358 7.20 -6.91 -0.02
N PHE A 359 7.18 -8.05 0.68
CA PHE A 359 6.94 -9.35 0.06
C PHE A 359 5.54 -9.49 -0.53
N THR A 360 4.50 -9.08 0.21
CA THR A 360 3.11 -9.13 -0.30
C THR A 360 2.92 -8.18 -1.48
N CYS A 361 3.54 -7.00 -1.46
CA CYS A 361 3.52 -6.06 -2.56
C CYS A 361 4.22 -6.64 -3.81
N LEU A 362 5.39 -7.29 -3.64
CA LEU A 362 6.11 -7.97 -4.73
C LEU A 362 5.24 -9.04 -5.42
N VAL A 363 4.66 -9.94 -4.63
CA VAL A 363 3.80 -11.02 -5.16
C VAL A 363 2.52 -10.46 -5.79
N GLY A 364 1.94 -9.41 -5.20
CA GLY A 364 0.78 -8.71 -5.73
C GLY A 364 1.04 -8.05 -7.08
N MET A 365 2.18 -7.35 -7.24
CA MET A 365 2.58 -6.73 -8.50
C MET A 365 2.72 -7.74 -9.64
N ILE A 366 3.32 -8.91 -9.38
CA ILE A 366 3.43 -9.99 -10.37
C ILE A 366 2.05 -10.48 -10.77
N SER A 367 1.15 -10.70 -9.80
CA SER A 367 -0.22 -11.15 -10.06
C SER A 367 -1.03 -10.14 -10.89
N PHE A 368 -0.91 -8.85 -10.58
CA PHE A 368 -1.60 -7.81 -11.35
C PHE A 368 -1.01 -7.64 -12.75
N SER A 369 0.30 -7.84 -12.92
CA SER A 369 0.93 -7.89 -14.25
C SER A 369 0.41 -9.07 -15.08
N GLU A 370 0.13 -10.20 -14.45
CA GLU A 370 -0.52 -11.34 -15.10
C GLU A 370 -1.96 -11.01 -15.54
N ILE A 371 -2.75 -10.36 -14.67
CA ILE A 371 -4.12 -9.92 -15.03
C ILE A 371 -4.06 -8.93 -16.20
N ALA A 372 -3.15 -7.97 -16.17
CA ALA A 372 -2.94 -7.03 -17.27
C ALA A 372 -2.53 -7.75 -18.58
N ALA A 373 -1.63 -8.72 -18.50
CA ALA A 373 -1.18 -9.52 -19.64
C ALA A 373 -2.33 -10.31 -20.30
N ASN A 374 -3.32 -10.75 -19.53
CA ASN A 374 -4.52 -11.40 -20.05
C ASN A 374 -5.34 -10.53 -21.00
N ARG A 375 -5.21 -9.20 -20.95
CA ARG A 375 -5.80 -8.28 -21.92
C ARG A 375 -5.05 -8.31 -23.25
N ILE A 376 -3.72 -8.52 -23.24
CA ILE A 376 -2.89 -8.59 -24.44
C ILE A 376 -3.10 -9.93 -25.12
N SER A 377 -2.92 -11.02 -24.39
CA SER A 377 -3.12 -12.38 -24.89
C SER A 377 -3.39 -13.34 -23.74
N SER A 378 -4.34 -14.25 -23.94
CA SER A 378 -4.62 -15.35 -23.02
C SER A 378 -3.69 -16.58 -23.25
N SER A 379 -2.66 -16.43 -24.10
CA SER A 379 -1.70 -17.50 -24.37
C SER A 379 -0.87 -17.78 -23.11
N LYS A 380 -0.71 -19.07 -22.80
CA LYS A 380 0.13 -19.50 -21.70
C LYS A 380 1.57 -18.96 -21.81
N LYS A 381 2.09 -18.84 -23.04
CA LYS A 381 3.46 -18.32 -23.28
C LYS A 381 3.60 -16.89 -22.78
N VAL A 382 2.65 -15.97 -23.09
CA VAL A 382 2.70 -14.57 -22.66
C VAL A 382 2.60 -14.47 -21.15
N ILE A 383 1.69 -15.22 -20.52
CA ILE A 383 1.51 -15.22 -19.07
C ILE A 383 2.78 -15.75 -18.37
N TYR A 384 3.36 -16.85 -18.85
CA TYR A 384 4.60 -17.39 -18.29
C TYR A 384 5.78 -16.41 -18.48
N THR A 385 5.88 -15.74 -19.63
CA THR A 385 6.93 -14.72 -19.85
C THR A 385 6.82 -13.60 -18.84
N VAL A 386 5.62 -13.07 -18.60
CA VAL A 386 5.40 -11.99 -17.60
C VAL A 386 5.75 -12.46 -16.19
N ARG A 387 5.43 -13.71 -15.81
CA ARG A 387 5.81 -14.28 -14.53
C ARG A 387 7.33 -14.41 -14.39
N ILE A 388 8.00 -14.96 -15.42
CA ILE A 388 9.47 -15.17 -15.40
C ILE A 388 10.21 -13.84 -15.32
N VAL A 389 9.77 -12.85 -16.09
CA VAL A 389 10.43 -11.51 -16.08
C VAL A 389 10.17 -10.76 -14.78
N GLY A 390 9.05 -11.05 -14.10
CA GLY A 390 8.69 -10.42 -12.82
C GLY A 390 9.31 -11.09 -11.59
N ILE A 391 9.90 -12.25 -11.73
CA ILE A 391 10.63 -12.99 -10.66
C ILE A 391 12.09 -12.63 -10.68
#